data_9f00f299319aa85e2370c4695488b43e
#
_entry.id   9f00f299319aa85e2370c4695488b43e
#
_cell.length_a   1.000
_cell.length_b   1.000
_cell.length_c   1.000
_cell.angle_alpha   90.00
_cell.angle_beta   90.00
_cell.angle_gamma   90.00
#
_symmetry.space_group_name_H-M   'P 1'
#
loop_
_entity.id
_entity.type
_entity.pdbx_description
1 polymer ?
#
loop_
_entity_poly.entity_id
_entity_poly.type
_entity_poly.pdbx_seq_one_letter_code
_entity_poly.pdbx_strand_id
1 'polypeptide(L)'
;MLRGSMIPLILCVLAGCAAAPVATVPKPVEVKVVVVTMFEIGADSGDAAGEFQLWHERQKLDVRYPFAHHHDLFFNPKTGVLGMVTGVGSINSASAVMELGMDPRFDLSHAYWLVAGIAGVDPEDASIGSAAWAEYLVDGDLAHEIDAREIPADWPTGYFALRTKKPYDPNKPAPGGEMFRLDPQLTEWAFELTREVTLDDDAGLKETRSHFVGYPNAQKPPFVLKGDTLSGMTFWHGKILNEWANRWVAYWTDGKGQFVTSAMEDTGTFQSLTYLHSTGKVDKNRVLVLRTASNYTMPPPGMSAAEHLLRENDGYAGLHASVEAAYRMGSVVVEELVGKWDIYREHRPPLTP
;
A
#
# COMPACT_ATOMS: atom_id res chain seq x y z
N MET A 1 98.39 16.99 11.34
CA MET A 1 97.13 17.56 10.82
C MET A 1 96.06 16.49 10.87
N LEU A 2 95.28 16.48 11.95
CA LEU A 2 94.22 15.53 12.15
C LEU A 2 92.88 16.21 11.74
N ARG A 3 92.19 15.64 10.75
CA ARG A 3 90.86 16.06 10.33
C ARG A 3 89.81 15.34 11.16
N GLY A 4 89.12 16.03 12.00
CA GLY A 4 87.94 15.51 12.72
C GLY A 4 86.78 15.42 11.80
N SER A 5 86.12 14.24 11.73
CA SER A 5 84.90 13.96 10.99
C SER A 5 83.71 14.14 11.95
N MET A 6 82.87 15.17 11.70
CA MET A 6 81.60 15.34 12.42
C MET A 6 80.52 14.44 11.73
N ILE A 7 79.94 13.56 12.52
CA ILE A 7 78.79 12.75 12.12
C ILE A 7 77.50 13.54 12.52
N PRO A 8 76.55 13.85 11.65
CA PRO A 8 75.28 14.50 12.03
C PRO A 8 74.35 13.46 12.64
N LEU A 9 73.85 13.76 13.83
CA LEU A 9 72.85 13.03 14.54
C LEU A 9 71.49 13.33 13.90
N ILE A 10 70.89 12.33 13.19
CA ILE A 10 69.52 12.44 12.63
C ILE A 10 68.53 12.13 13.73
N LEU A 11 67.79 13.13 14.18
CA LEU A 11 66.69 12.99 15.15
C LEU A 11 65.43 12.54 14.39
N CYS A 12 65.06 11.26 14.46
CA CYS A 12 63.79 10.74 13.94
C CYS A 12 62.66 11.20 14.87
N VAL A 13 61.84 12.15 14.44
CA VAL A 13 60.59 12.51 15.09
C VAL A 13 59.55 11.46 14.71
N LEU A 14 59.23 10.57 15.63
CA LEU A 14 58.08 9.68 15.54
C LEU A 14 56.81 10.51 15.68
N ALA A 15 56.20 10.89 14.52
CA ALA A 15 54.84 11.44 14.50
C ALA A 15 53.86 10.32 14.87
N GLY A 16 53.33 10.32 16.09
CA GLY A 16 52.29 9.41 16.50
C GLY A 16 51.00 9.74 15.70
N CYS A 17 50.57 8.84 14.84
CA CYS A 17 49.25 8.91 14.22
C CYS A 17 48.22 8.70 15.33
N ALA A 18 47.65 9.79 15.82
CA ALA A 18 46.42 9.74 16.61
C ALA A 18 45.31 9.19 15.70
N ALA A 19 44.80 7.99 16.00
CA ALA A 19 43.67 7.44 15.30
C ALA A 19 42.47 8.39 15.51
N ALA A 20 41.89 8.88 14.41
CA ALA A 20 40.68 9.66 14.46
C ALA A 20 39.59 8.85 15.21
N PRO A 21 38.80 9.48 16.10
CA PRO A 21 37.71 8.78 16.78
C PRO A 21 36.79 8.16 15.73
N VAL A 22 36.57 6.86 15.82
CA VAL A 22 35.59 6.16 14.98
C VAL A 22 34.23 6.80 15.32
N ALA A 23 33.64 7.48 14.34
CA ALA A 23 32.31 8.03 14.51
C ALA A 23 31.37 6.88 14.85
N THR A 24 30.77 6.91 16.04
CA THR A 24 29.75 5.94 16.43
C THR A 24 28.56 6.14 15.50
N VAL A 25 28.25 5.15 14.64
CA VAL A 25 27.02 5.16 13.86
C VAL A 25 25.86 5.14 14.84
N PRO A 26 24.94 6.12 14.79
CA PRO A 26 23.78 6.13 15.66
C PRO A 26 23.02 4.79 15.56
N LYS A 27 22.50 4.29 16.67
CA LYS A 27 21.66 3.09 16.63
C LYS A 27 20.42 3.38 15.80
N PRO A 28 20.03 2.49 14.87
CA PRO A 28 18.80 2.66 14.09
C PRO A 28 17.58 2.82 15.00
N VAL A 29 16.64 3.63 14.56
CA VAL A 29 15.36 3.84 15.26
C VAL A 29 14.48 2.61 15.02
N GLU A 30 14.04 1.95 16.08
CA GLU A 30 13.08 0.85 15.98
C GLU A 30 11.72 1.40 15.53
N VAL A 31 11.21 0.89 14.42
CA VAL A 31 9.88 1.20 13.90
C VAL A 31 8.96 0.02 14.20
N LYS A 32 7.81 0.30 14.80
CA LYS A 32 6.80 -0.72 15.12
C LYS A 32 5.80 -0.90 13.99
N VAL A 33 5.31 0.19 13.44
CA VAL A 33 4.37 0.20 12.32
C VAL A 33 4.78 1.26 11.32
N VAL A 34 4.86 0.87 10.04
CA VAL A 34 4.93 1.78 8.90
C VAL A 34 3.54 1.92 8.32
N VAL A 35 3.00 3.13 8.33
CA VAL A 35 1.78 3.48 7.61
C VAL A 35 2.17 3.98 6.23
N VAL A 36 1.71 3.29 5.20
CA VAL A 36 1.99 3.59 3.79
C VAL A 36 0.76 4.22 3.17
N THR A 37 0.87 5.47 2.77
CA THR A 37 -0.13 6.22 2.02
C THR A 37 0.45 6.65 0.68
N MET A 38 -0.39 7.07 -0.27
CA MET A 38 0.06 7.30 -1.64
C MET A 38 0.09 8.77 -2.03
N PHE A 39 -0.77 9.60 -1.44
CA PHE A 39 -0.80 11.03 -1.76
C PHE A 39 -1.26 11.88 -0.58
N GLU A 40 -0.95 13.16 -0.64
CA GLU A 40 -1.53 14.20 0.19
C GLU A 40 -2.04 15.35 -0.69
N ILE A 41 -3.02 16.09 -0.19
CA ILE A 41 -3.60 17.26 -0.87
C ILE A 41 -3.12 18.52 -0.16
N GLY A 42 -2.26 19.31 -0.83
CA GLY A 42 -1.72 20.54 -0.25
C GLY A 42 -0.67 20.29 0.81
N ALA A 43 -0.92 20.70 2.06
CA ALA A 43 0.00 20.56 3.18
C ALA A 43 -0.27 19.26 3.96
N ASP A 44 0.70 18.82 4.77
CA ASP A 44 0.55 17.62 5.62
C ASP A 44 -0.43 17.84 6.80
N SER A 45 -0.97 19.04 6.96
CA SER A 45 -1.90 19.38 8.05
C SER A 45 -2.67 20.66 7.77
N GLY A 46 -3.89 20.76 8.28
CA GLY A 46 -4.66 22.00 8.40
C GLY A 46 -5.43 22.42 7.17
N ASP A 47 -5.48 21.63 6.11
CA ASP A 47 -6.29 21.88 4.91
C ASP A 47 -7.16 20.64 4.52
N ALA A 48 -7.47 20.44 3.25
CA ALA A 48 -8.24 19.28 2.80
C ALA A 48 -7.36 18.03 2.83
N ALA A 49 -7.75 17.04 3.63
CA ALA A 49 -6.96 15.84 3.81
C ALA A 49 -6.93 14.96 2.55
N GLY A 50 -5.71 14.59 2.13
CA GLY A 50 -5.45 13.40 1.35
C GLY A 50 -5.33 12.17 2.25
N GLU A 51 -4.57 11.17 1.84
CA GLU A 51 -4.44 9.94 2.61
C GLU A 51 -3.55 10.07 3.84
N PHE A 52 -2.61 11.03 3.86
CA PHE A 52 -1.58 11.13 4.89
C PHE A 52 -1.95 12.04 6.06
N GLN A 53 -2.62 13.17 5.82
CA GLN A 53 -2.85 14.21 6.82
C GLN A 53 -3.46 13.68 8.12
N LEU A 54 -4.49 12.82 8.04
CA LEU A 54 -5.13 12.30 9.25
C LEU A 54 -4.18 11.43 10.10
N TRP A 55 -3.29 10.70 9.47
CA TRP A 55 -2.24 9.95 10.15
C TRP A 55 -1.23 10.87 10.80
N HIS A 56 -0.76 11.88 10.07
CA HIS A 56 0.19 12.87 10.59
C HIS A 56 -0.34 13.58 11.84
N GLU A 57 -1.55 14.12 11.75
CA GLU A 57 -2.15 14.91 12.83
C GLU A 57 -2.54 14.04 14.05
N ARG A 58 -3.29 12.95 13.81
CA ARG A 58 -3.92 12.18 14.89
C ARG A 58 -2.98 11.18 15.55
N GLN A 59 -2.01 10.61 14.82
CA GLN A 59 -0.95 9.77 15.37
C GLN A 59 0.24 10.61 15.87
N LYS A 60 0.20 11.94 15.75
CA LYS A 60 1.25 12.88 16.19
C LYS A 60 2.62 12.50 15.65
N LEU A 61 2.71 12.38 14.34
CA LEU A 61 3.96 12.05 13.66
C LEU A 61 4.84 13.30 13.56
N ASP A 62 5.32 13.80 14.70
CA ASP A 62 5.93 15.13 14.82
C ASP A 62 7.42 15.18 14.43
N VAL A 63 8.10 14.04 14.32
CA VAL A 63 9.53 13.98 13.99
C VAL A 63 9.71 13.75 12.50
N ARG A 64 10.18 14.78 11.80
CA ARG A 64 10.45 14.73 10.37
C ARG A 64 11.83 14.15 10.07
N TYR A 65 11.88 13.22 9.12
CA TYR A 65 13.12 12.71 8.53
C TYR A 65 13.15 13.06 7.04
N PRO A 66 14.13 13.85 6.57
CA PRO A 66 14.26 14.15 5.15
C PRO A 66 14.38 12.86 4.33
N PHE A 67 13.62 12.78 3.24
CA PHE A 67 13.58 11.63 2.34
C PHE A 67 13.77 12.11 0.90
N ALA A 68 15.01 12.11 0.44
CA ALA A 68 15.53 13.01 -0.60
C ALA A 68 14.79 12.97 -1.95
N HIS A 69 14.16 11.85 -2.32
CA HIS A 69 13.52 11.66 -3.63
C HIS A 69 12.01 11.51 -3.54
N HIS A 70 11.49 11.51 -2.32
CA HIS A 70 10.07 11.30 -2.03
C HIS A 70 9.58 12.33 -1.02
N HIS A 71 8.31 12.24 -0.65
CA HIS A 71 7.77 12.98 0.48
C HIS A 71 8.52 12.60 1.77
N ASP A 72 8.82 13.58 2.62
CA ASP A 72 9.53 13.32 3.86
C ASP A 72 8.80 12.31 4.76
N LEU A 73 9.57 11.56 5.55
CA LEU A 73 9.02 10.62 6.51
C LEU A 73 8.70 11.34 7.82
N PHE A 74 7.64 10.93 8.46
CA PHE A 74 7.22 11.48 9.75
C PHE A 74 7.04 10.39 10.78
N PHE A 75 7.55 10.59 12.00
CA PHE A 75 7.65 9.55 13.00
C PHE A 75 7.18 10.04 14.38
N ASN A 76 6.52 9.15 15.11
CA ASN A 76 6.22 9.35 16.52
C ASN A 76 7.14 8.47 17.40
N PRO A 77 8.12 9.06 18.12
CA PRO A 77 9.08 8.29 18.92
C PRO A 77 8.45 7.60 20.16
N LYS A 78 7.25 8.01 20.57
CA LYS A 78 6.56 7.39 21.71
C LYS A 78 5.82 6.10 21.32
N THR A 79 5.22 6.11 20.14
CA THR A 79 4.43 4.99 19.62
C THR A 79 5.26 4.07 18.72
N GLY A 80 6.32 4.58 18.08
CA GLY A 80 7.09 3.85 17.08
C GLY A 80 6.40 3.77 15.72
N VAL A 81 5.41 4.62 15.45
CA VAL A 81 4.71 4.70 14.17
C VAL A 81 5.45 5.63 13.22
N LEU A 82 5.74 5.15 12.02
CA LEU A 82 6.33 5.88 10.90
C LEU A 82 5.30 6.02 9.79
N GLY A 83 5.07 7.25 9.33
CA GLY A 83 4.23 7.54 8.19
C GLY A 83 5.05 7.88 6.96
N MET A 84 4.63 7.40 5.79
CA MET A 84 5.23 7.71 4.49
C MET A 84 4.17 7.95 3.43
N VAL A 85 4.51 8.80 2.47
CA VAL A 85 3.75 9.03 1.23
C VAL A 85 4.60 8.53 0.06
N THR A 86 4.11 7.54 -0.66
CA THR A 86 4.90 6.89 -1.73
C THR A 86 4.86 7.62 -3.07
N GLY A 87 3.83 8.42 -3.31
CA GLY A 87 3.42 8.81 -4.66
C GLY A 87 2.51 7.76 -5.30
N VAL A 88 1.72 8.20 -6.27
CA VAL A 88 0.72 7.37 -6.96
C VAL A 88 1.39 6.40 -7.94
N GLY A 89 0.90 5.17 -7.94
CA GLY A 89 1.28 4.10 -8.86
C GLY A 89 2.41 3.19 -8.39
N SER A 90 2.46 1.99 -8.96
CA SER A 90 3.36 0.91 -8.53
C SER A 90 4.85 1.26 -8.64
N ILE A 91 5.25 2.09 -9.62
CA ILE A 91 6.66 2.52 -9.77
C ILE A 91 7.08 3.40 -8.59
N ASN A 92 6.26 4.38 -8.22
CA ASN A 92 6.56 5.29 -7.11
C ASN A 92 6.55 4.53 -5.77
N SER A 93 5.52 3.70 -5.54
CA SER A 93 5.43 2.93 -4.31
C SER A 93 6.60 1.95 -4.17
N ALA A 94 6.97 1.26 -5.25
CA ALA A 94 8.11 0.35 -5.22
C ALA A 94 9.43 1.06 -4.90
N SER A 95 9.68 2.23 -5.52
CA SER A 95 10.92 2.99 -5.27
C SER A 95 10.98 3.52 -3.85
N ALA A 96 9.89 4.13 -3.35
CA ALA A 96 9.84 4.68 -2.01
C ALA A 96 9.99 3.61 -0.91
N VAL A 97 9.32 2.47 -1.06
CA VAL A 97 9.42 1.36 -0.10
C VAL A 97 10.81 0.73 -0.13
N MET A 98 11.45 0.58 -1.31
CA MET A 98 12.83 0.11 -1.41
C MET A 98 13.81 1.08 -0.76
N GLU A 99 13.67 2.39 -0.99
CA GLU A 99 14.53 3.41 -0.38
C GLU A 99 14.40 3.38 1.15
N LEU A 100 13.17 3.36 1.69
CA LEU A 100 12.94 3.25 3.13
C LEU A 100 13.52 1.95 3.70
N GLY A 101 13.30 0.82 3.05
CA GLY A 101 13.79 -0.48 3.51
C GLY A 101 15.32 -0.60 3.54
N MET A 102 16.01 0.21 2.75
CA MET A 102 17.48 0.29 2.72
C MET A 102 18.04 1.41 3.60
N ASP A 103 17.22 2.25 4.18
CA ASP A 103 17.63 3.39 4.99
C ASP A 103 18.23 2.94 6.34
N PRO A 104 19.52 3.19 6.58
CA PRO A 104 20.19 2.74 7.81
C PRO A 104 19.72 3.46 9.08
N ARG A 105 18.91 4.52 8.95
CA ARG A 105 18.35 5.24 10.09
C ARG A 105 17.30 4.45 10.85
N PHE A 106 16.68 3.43 10.21
CA PHE A 106 15.55 2.70 10.75
C PHE A 106 15.84 1.20 10.89
N ASP A 107 15.34 0.60 11.95
CA ASP A 107 15.21 -0.85 12.11
C ASP A 107 13.77 -1.25 11.81
N LEU A 108 13.57 -1.90 10.67
CA LEU A 108 12.29 -2.31 10.13
C LEU A 108 12.08 -3.84 10.21
N SER A 109 13.02 -4.55 10.83
CA SER A 109 13.06 -6.03 10.82
C SER A 109 11.82 -6.69 11.44
N HIS A 110 11.20 -6.03 12.41
CA HIS A 110 9.97 -6.47 13.07
C HIS A 110 8.76 -5.60 12.76
N ALA A 111 8.93 -4.54 11.97
CA ALA A 111 7.87 -3.59 11.68
C ALA A 111 6.68 -4.26 10.97
N TYR A 112 5.47 -3.86 11.38
CA TYR A 112 4.27 -4.10 10.58
C TYR A 112 4.14 -3.01 9.51
N TRP A 113 3.61 -3.37 8.36
CA TRP A 113 3.38 -2.46 7.25
C TRP A 113 1.88 -2.41 6.97
N LEU A 114 1.29 -1.25 7.15
CA LEU A 114 -0.11 -1.01 6.85
C LEU A 114 -0.21 -0.11 5.63
N VAL A 115 -0.57 -0.67 4.49
CA VAL A 115 -1.00 0.10 3.32
C VAL A 115 -2.42 0.55 3.57
N ALA A 116 -2.64 1.86 3.67
CA ALA A 116 -3.92 2.44 4.02
C ALA A 116 -4.26 3.57 3.04
N GLY A 117 -5.06 3.27 2.03
CA GLY A 117 -5.39 4.21 0.98
C GLY A 117 -6.77 4.00 0.37
N ILE A 118 -7.17 4.97 -0.45
CA ILE A 118 -8.43 4.91 -1.17
C ILE A 118 -8.37 3.96 -2.37
N ALA A 119 -9.52 3.57 -2.89
CA ALA A 119 -9.64 2.73 -4.09
C ALA A 119 -10.99 2.92 -4.77
N GLY A 120 -11.09 2.54 -6.04
CA GLY A 120 -12.35 2.23 -6.68
C GLY A 120 -12.93 0.93 -6.12
N VAL A 121 -14.26 0.82 -6.02
CA VAL A 121 -14.93 -0.38 -5.50
C VAL A 121 -15.90 -0.96 -6.52
N ASP A 122 -15.98 -2.30 -6.58
CA ASP A 122 -17.01 -3.01 -7.35
C ASP A 122 -18.38 -2.80 -6.70
N PRO A 123 -19.35 -2.17 -7.40
CA PRO A 123 -20.69 -1.98 -6.85
C PRO A 123 -21.47 -3.28 -6.61
N GLU A 124 -21.06 -4.41 -7.19
CA GLU A 124 -21.61 -5.73 -6.84
C GLU A 124 -21.30 -6.13 -5.40
N ASP A 125 -20.15 -5.69 -4.86
CA ASP A 125 -19.60 -6.15 -3.59
C ASP A 125 -19.77 -5.17 -2.45
N ALA A 126 -19.59 -3.87 -2.70
CA ALA A 126 -19.63 -2.87 -1.63
C ALA A 126 -20.14 -1.49 -2.08
N SER A 127 -20.40 -0.63 -1.10
CA SER A 127 -20.76 0.77 -1.29
C SER A 127 -19.54 1.69 -1.16
N ILE A 128 -19.61 2.88 -1.77
CA ILE A 128 -18.61 3.94 -1.49
C ILE A 128 -18.58 4.27 0.01
N GLY A 129 -17.42 4.61 0.52
CA GLY A 129 -17.16 4.79 1.95
C GLY A 129 -16.87 3.49 2.70
N SER A 130 -17.08 2.30 2.11
CA SER A 130 -16.75 1.00 2.70
C SER A 130 -15.24 0.77 2.78
N ALA A 131 -14.81 -0.14 3.67
CA ALA A 131 -13.41 -0.48 3.90
C ALA A 131 -13.17 -1.98 3.70
N ALA A 132 -12.19 -2.34 2.86
CA ALA A 132 -11.86 -3.72 2.52
C ALA A 132 -10.44 -4.10 2.96
N TRP A 133 -10.31 -5.24 3.66
CA TRP A 133 -9.04 -5.89 3.97
C TRP A 133 -8.73 -6.93 2.90
N ALA A 134 -7.58 -6.77 2.24
CA ALA A 134 -7.17 -7.67 1.16
C ALA A 134 -6.29 -8.82 1.65
N GLU A 135 -6.52 -10.02 1.09
CA GLU A 135 -5.64 -11.16 1.22
C GLU A 135 -4.81 -11.38 -0.05
N TYR A 136 -5.39 -11.14 -1.23
CA TYR A 136 -4.70 -11.23 -2.50
C TYR A 136 -4.53 -9.86 -3.15
N LEU A 137 -3.33 -9.63 -3.69
CA LEU A 137 -2.97 -8.47 -4.49
C LEU A 137 -2.68 -8.99 -5.89
N VAL A 138 -3.47 -8.57 -6.88
CA VAL A 138 -3.34 -9.03 -8.26
C VAL A 138 -2.92 -7.86 -9.14
N ASP A 139 -1.88 -8.06 -9.93
CA ASP A 139 -1.39 -7.03 -10.85
C ASP A 139 -2.27 -6.97 -12.11
N GLY A 140 -2.66 -5.74 -12.46
CA GLY A 140 -3.50 -5.47 -13.63
C GLY A 140 -2.72 -5.12 -14.90
N ASP A 141 -1.41 -4.86 -14.78
CA ASP A 141 -0.59 -4.34 -15.89
C ASP A 141 0.41 -5.38 -16.43
N LEU A 142 0.81 -6.36 -15.62
CA LEU A 142 1.77 -7.38 -16.02
C LEU A 142 1.09 -8.45 -16.91
N ALA A 143 0.76 -8.06 -18.12
CA ALA A 143 -0.03 -8.84 -19.07
C ALA A 143 0.37 -8.54 -20.52
N HIS A 144 -0.11 -9.35 -21.45
CA HIS A 144 -0.27 -8.93 -22.83
C HIS A 144 -1.57 -8.16 -22.98
N GLU A 145 -1.56 -7.13 -23.80
CA GLU A 145 -2.75 -6.40 -24.22
C GLU A 145 -2.80 -6.30 -25.75
N ILE A 146 -3.96 -6.63 -26.32
CA ILE A 146 -4.31 -6.38 -27.73
C ILE A 146 -5.56 -5.50 -27.71
N ASP A 147 -5.59 -4.46 -28.54
CA ASP A 147 -6.77 -3.60 -28.67
C ASP A 147 -8.02 -4.44 -28.94
N ALA A 148 -9.11 -4.15 -28.23
CA ALA A 148 -10.34 -4.93 -28.32
C ALA A 148 -10.95 -4.98 -29.74
N ARG A 149 -10.55 -4.07 -30.63
CA ARG A 149 -10.96 -4.05 -32.05
C ARG A 149 -10.17 -5.02 -32.93
N GLU A 150 -9.04 -5.56 -32.44
CA GLU A 150 -8.12 -6.43 -33.18
C GLU A 150 -8.06 -7.86 -32.63
N ILE A 151 -8.83 -8.16 -31.58
CA ILE A 151 -8.86 -9.50 -30.97
C ILE A 151 -9.72 -10.47 -31.81
N PRO A 152 -9.45 -11.79 -31.71
CA PRO A 152 -10.37 -12.81 -32.26
C PRO A 152 -11.77 -12.67 -31.67
N ALA A 153 -12.80 -12.94 -32.51
CA ALA A 153 -14.20 -12.74 -32.14
C ALA A 153 -14.68 -13.60 -30.96
N ASP A 154 -13.98 -14.68 -30.66
CA ASP A 154 -14.26 -15.59 -29.52
C ASP A 154 -13.49 -15.24 -28.25
N TRP A 155 -12.65 -14.18 -28.28
CA TRP A 155 -11.95 -13.70 -27.10
C TRP A 155 -12.80 -12.70 -26.32
N PRO A 156 -12.95 -12.88 -24.98
CA PRO A 156 -13.74 -11.96 -24.16
C PRO A 156 -13.03 -10.66 -23.82
N THR A 157 -11.71 -10.59 -24.03
CA THR A 157 -10.86 -9.44 -23.72
C THR A 157 -9.56 -9.52 -24.49
N GLY A 158 -8.90 -8.37 -24.68
CA GLY A 158 -7.53 -8.31 -25.20
C GLY A 158 -6.44 -8.59 -24.16
N TYR A 159 -6.79 -8.66 -22.87
CA TYR A 159 -5.83 -8.93 -21.80
C TYR A 159 -5.63 -10.42 -21.59
N PHE A 160 -4.37 -10.87 -21.55
CA PHE A 160 -4.04 -12.25 -21.22
C PHE A 160 -2.66 -12.37 -20.59
N ALA A 161 -2.47 -13.40 -19.79
CA ALA A 161 -1.26 -13.59 -18.99
C ALA A 161 -0.02 -13.76 -19.88
N LEU A 162 1.11 -13.22 -19.43
CA LEU A 162 2.39 -13.45 -20.09
C LEU A 162 2.67 -14.95 -20.23
N ARG A 163 3.30 -15.36 -21.32
CA ARG A 163 3.63 -16.76 -21.60
C ARG A 163 2.42 -17.68 -21.83
N THR A 164 1.21 -17.12 -21.98
CA THR A 164 0.02 -17.84 -22.41
C THR A 164 -0.34 -17.47 -23.87
N LYS A 165 -1.34 -18.11 -24.46
CA LYS A 165 -1.72 -17.91 -25.87
C LYS A 165 -3.11 -17.31 -26.04
N LYS A 166 -3.86 -17.15 -24.97
CA LYS A 166 -5.22 -16.63 -24.98
C LYS A 166 -5.66 -16.16 -23.60
N PRO A 167 -6.71 -15.32 -23.51
CA PRO A 167 -7.30 -14.95 -22.24
C PRO A 167 -7.69 -16.18 -21.41
N TYR A 168 -7.41 -16.13 -20.12
CA TYR A 168 -7.75 -17.16 -19.13
C TYR A 168 -7.28 -18.58 -19.50
N ASP A 169 -6.10 -18.70 -20.14
CA ASP A 169 -5.52 -20.01 -20.48
C ASP A 169 -5.31 -20.84 -19.21
N PRO A 170 -5.89 -22.06 -19.12
CA PRO A 170 -5.72 -22.89 -17.91
C PRO A 170 -4.27 -23.33 -17.66
N ASN A 171 -3.40 -23.24 -18.68
CA ASN A 171 -1.97 -23.57 -18.60
C ASN A 171 -1.13 -22.35 -18.25
N LYS A 172 -1.62 -21.46 -17.36
CA LYS A 172 -0.86 -20.32 -16.91
C LYS A 172 0.39 -20.74 -16.12
N PRO A 173 1.48 -19.97 -16.20
CA PRO A 173 2.65 -20.19 -15.33
C PRO A 173 2.31 -19.85 -13.87
N ALA A 174 3.19 -20.29 -12.95
CA ALA A 174 3.16 -19.80 -11.59
C ALA A 174 3.37 -18.27 -11.58
N PRO A 175 2.69 -17.53 -10.70
CA PRO A 175 2.86 -16.08 -10.59
C PRO A 175 4.32 -15.70 -10.33
N GLY A 176 4.81 -14.71 -11.07
CA GLY A 176 6.17 -14.14 -10.93
C GLY A 176 6.13 -12.62 -10.69
N GLY A 177 5.07 -12.14 -10.05
CA GLY A 177 4.74 -10.73 -9.85
C GLY A 177 3.29 -10.39 -10.18
N GLU A 178 2.59 -11.28 -10.86
CA GLU A 178 1.20 -11.08 -11.27
C GLU A 178 0.21 -11.26 -10.09
N MET A 179 0.62 -11.97 -9.03
CA MET A 179 -0.22 -12.16 -7.84
C MET A 179 0.65 -12.40 -6.60
N PHE A 180 0.25 -11.77 -5.51
CA PHE A 180 0.79 -11.97 -4.18
C PHE A 180 -0.32 -12.37 -3.22
N ARG A 181 0.04 -13.15 -2.20
CA ARG A 181 -0.85 -13.48 -1.10
C ARG A 181 -0.23 -13.00 0.20
N LEU A 182 -0.98 -12.21 0.93
CA LEU A 182 -0.65 -11.77 2.28
C LEU A 182 -0.84 -12.91 3.30
N ASP A 183 -0.43 -12.69 4.54
CA ASP A 183 -0.71 -13.65 5.62
C ASP A 183 -2.22 -13.67 5.92
N PRO A 184 -2.92 -14.78 5.63
CA PRO A 184 -4.38 -14.83 5.78
C PRO A 184 -4.84 -14.74 7.24
N GLN A 185 -4.00 -15.16 8.18
CA GLN A 185 -4.33 -15.07 9.61
C GLN A 185 -4.24 -13.63 10.10
N LEU A 186 -3.23 -12.88 9.62
CA LEU A 186 -3.09 -11.47 9.95
C LEU A 186 -4.21 -10.63 9.33
N THR A 187 -4.59 -10.93 8.07
CA THR A 187 -5.73 -10.27 7.40
C THR A 187 -7.05 -10.55 8.12
N GLU A 188 -7.30 -11.82 8.49
CA GLU A 188 -8.50 -12.20 9.25
C GLU A 188 -8.56 -11.49 10.61
N TRP A 189 -7.42 -11.45 11.32
CA TRP A 189 -7.34 -10.76 12.61
C TRP A 189 -7.65 -9.26 12.48
N ALA A 190 -7.14 -8.57 11.46
CA ALA A 190 -7.42 -7.16 11.22
C ALA A 190 -8.91 -6.93 10.89
N PHE A 191 -9.50 -7.80 10.08
CA PHE A 191 -10.92 -7.78 9.77
C PHE A 191 -11.77 -7.98 11.04
N GLU A 192 -11.53 -9.02 11.82
CA GLU A 192 -12.28 -9.29 13.05
C GLU A 192 -12.18 -8.15 14.08
N LEU A 193 -11.03 -7.49 14.16
CA LEU A 193 -10.80 -6.35 15.04
C LEU A 193 -11.61 -5.11 14.61
N THR A 194 -11.92 -4.98 13.31
CA THR A 194 -12.49 -3.76 12.75
C THR A 194 -13.90 -3.90 12.18
N ARG A 195 -14.43 -5.11 11.99
CA ARG A 195 -15.69 -5.36 11.28
C ARG A 195 -16.93 -4.65 11.87
N GLU A 196 -16.92 -4.33 13.15
CA GLU A 196 -18.02 -3.66 13.83
C GLU A 196 -17.82 -2.13 13.97
N VAL A 197 -16.73 -1.59 13.41
CA VAL A 197 -16.46 -0.15 13.47
C VAL A 197 -17.39 0.58 12.52
N THR A 198 -18.07 1.59 13.04
CA THR A 198 -19.01 2.41 12.26
C THR A 198 -18.25 3.35 11.33
N LEU A 199 -18.63 3.35 10.06
CA LEU A 199 -18.10 4.24 9.03
C LEU A 199 -19.07 5.43 8.81
N ASP A 200 -18.53 6.55 8.32
CA ASP A 200 -19.34 7.73 8.04
C ASP A 200 -20.26 7.51 6.84
N ASP A 201 -21.48 8.03 6.93
CA ASP A 201 -22.50 7.91 5.89
C ASP A 201 -23.26 9.23 5.74
N ASP A 202 -22.72 10.14 4.96
CA ASP A 202 -23.27 11.45 4.72
C ASP A 202 -24.34 11.49 3.60
N ALA A 203 -24.90 12.67 3.37
CA ALA A 203 -25.91 12.87 2.33
C ALA A 203 -25.37 12.68 0.91
N GLY A 204 -24.10 13.05 0.65
CA GLY A 204 -23.46 12.89 -0.66
C GLY A 204 -23.24 11.42 -1.02
N LEU A 205 -22.79 10.61 -0.05
CA LEU A 205 -22.69 9.17 -0.22
C LEU A 205 -24.05 8.53 -0.52
N LYS A 206 -25.09 8.91 0.21
CA LYS A 206 -26.47 8.41 0.00
C LYS A 206 -26.99 8.77 -1.39
N GLU A 207 -26.79 10.00 -1.82
CA GLU A 207 -27.15 10.47 -3.17
C GLU A 207 -26.45 9.60 -4.25
N THR A 208 -25.14 9.46 -4.15
CA THR A 208 -24.35 8.67 -5.12
C THR A 208 -24.82 7.21 -5.17
N ARG A 209 -25.02 6.58 -4.02
CA ARG A 209 -25.50 5.19 -3.94
C ARG A 209 -26.89 5.01 -4.53
N SER A 210 -27.75 6.01 -4.45
CA SER A 210 -29.14 5.94 -4.95
C SER A 210 -29.20 5.67 -6.46
N HIS A 211 -28.17 6.03 -7.21
CA HIS A 211 -28.07 5.82 -8.65
C HIS A 211 -27.75 4.37 -9.04
N PHE A 212 -27.20 3.58 -8.11
CA PHE A 212 -26.79 2.19 -8.38
C PHE A 212 -27.96 1.20 -8.18
N VAL A 213 -29.06 1.47 -8.88
CA VAL A 213 -30.26 0.61 -8.85
C VAL A 213 -29.94 -0.77 -9.42
N GLY A 214 -30.28 -1.82 -8.69
CA GLY A 214 -29.96 -3.20 -9.06
C GLY A 214 -28.66 -3.75 -8.47
N TYR A 215 -27.90 -2.93 -7.74
CA TYR A 215 -26.68 -3.30 -7.00
C TYR A 215 -26.92 -3.23 -5.49
N PRO A 216 -27.45 -4.30 -4.86
CA PRO A 216 -27.88 -4.22 -3.45
C PRO A 216 -26.75 -3.85 -2.47
N ASN A 217 -25.51 -4.29 -2.75
CA ASN A 217 -24.37 -3.98 -1.89
C ASN A 217 -23.93 -2.53 -2.04
N ALA A 218 -23.94 -1.99 -3.27
CA ALA A 218 -23.66 -0.57 -3.51
C ALA A 218 -24.64 0.37 -2.80
N GLN A 219 -25.88 -0.06 -2.58
CA GLN A 219 -26.93 0.74 -1.94
C GLN A 219 -26.92 0.69 -0.41
N LYS A 220 -26.12 -0.19 0.21
CA LYS A 220 -25.98 -0.26 1.68
C LYS A 220 -25.24 0.98 2.22
N PRO A 221 -25.46 1.36 3.49
CA PRO A 221 -24.51 2.20 4.20
C PRO A 221 -23.09 1.61 4.14
N PRO A 222 -22.02 2.43 4.26
CA PRO A 222 -20.65 1.93 4.30
C PRO A 222 -20.44 0.85 5.36
N PHE A 223 -19.66 -0.18 5.03
CA PHE A 223 -19.39 -1.30 5.91
C PHE A 223 -17.97 -1.85 5.70
N VAL A 224 -17.51 -2.66 6.66
CA VAL A 224 -16.19 -3.32 6.59
C VAL A 224 -16.35 -4.72 6.03
N LEU A 225 -15.47 -5.10 5.11
CA LEU A 225 -15.47 -6.41 4.49
C LEU A 225 -14.05 -6.94 4.24
N LYS A 226 -13.95 -8.20 3.87
CA LYS A 226 -12.74 -8.74 3.21
C LYS A 226 -12.96 -8.70 1.71
N GLY A 227 -11.91 -8.35 0.97
CA GLY A 227 -11.99 -8.32 -0.48
C GLY A 227 -10.65 -7.94 -1.08
N ASP A 228 -10.32 -8.58 -2.20
CA ASP A 228 -9.01 -8.50 -2.81
C ASP A 228 -8.89 -7.31 -3.76
N THR A 229 -7.65 -6.91 -4.01
CA THR A 229 -7.38 -5.74 -4.84
C THR A 229 -6.77 -6.14 -6.18
N LEU A 230 -7.25 -5.50 -7.25
CA LEU A 230 -6.54 -5.38 -8.51
C LEU A 230 -5.70 -4.11 -8.47
N SER A 231 -4.40 -4.21 -8.65
CA SER A 231 -3.45 -3.11 -8.59
C SER A 231 -2.79 -2.88 -9.95
N GLY A 232 -2.82 -1.66 -10.45
CA GLY A 232 -2.22 -1.32 -11.76
C GLY A 232 -2.01 0.17 -11.95
N MET A 233 -1.08 0.54 -12.82
CA MET A 233 -0.76 1.94 -13.12
C MET A 233 -1.86 2.66 -13.90
N THR A 234 -2.67 1.90 -14.63
CA THR A 234 -3.78 2.45 -15.41
C THR A 234 -5.00 2.64 -14.54
N PHE A 235 -5.48 3.90 -14.42
CA PHE A 235 -6.82 4.15 -13.88
C PHE A 235 -7.85 3.74 -14.93
N TRP A 236 -8.52 2.64 -14.71
CA TRP A 236 -9.53 2.10 -15.61
C TRP A 236 -10.94 2.28 -15.04
N HIS A 237 -11.93 2.33 -15.93
CA HIS A 237 -13.32 2.52 -15.53
C HIS A 237 -14.27 1.89 -16.54
N GLY A 238 -15.36 1.29 -16.04
CA GLY A 238 -16.44 0.79 -16.89
C GLY A 238 -16.80 -0.66 -16.63
N LYS A 239 -18.05 -1.03 -16.97
CA LYS A 239 -18.61 -2.34 -16.69
C LYS A 239 -17.79 -3.49 -17.27
N ILE A 240 -17.32 -3.37 -18.52
CA ILE A 240 -16.57 -4.44 -19.19
C ILE A 240 -15.22 -4.66 -18.50
N LEU A 241 -14.55 -3.57 -18.08
CA LEU A 241 -13.31 -3.67 -17.34
C LEU A 241 -13.53 -4.17 -15.90
N ASN A 242 -14.66 -3.83 -15.27
CA ASN A 242 -15.04 -4.39 -13.97
C ASN A 242 -15.25 -5.92 -14.05
N GLU A 243 -15.94 -6.40 -15.10
CA GLU A 243 -16.09 -7.83 -15.37
C GLU A 243 -14.74 -8.52 -15.65
N TRP A 244 -13.84 -7.84 -16.37
CA TRP A 244 -12.47 -8.31 -16.57
C TRP A 244 -11.71 -8.41 -15.24
N ALA A 245 -11.77 -7.39 -14.40
CA ALA A 245 -11.08 -7.36 -13.10
C ALA A 245 -11.54 -8.55 -12.21
N ASN A 246 -12.84 -8.80 -12.13
CA ASN A 246 -13.40 -9.96 -11.43
C ASN A 246 -12.81 -11.29 -11.95
N ARG A 247 -12.81 -11.47 -13.27
CA ARG A 247 -12.27 -12.69 -13.89
C ARG A 247 -10.75 -12.78 -13.76
N TRP A 248 -10.03 -11.65 -13.81
CA TRP A 248 -8.58 -11.61 -13.71
C TRP A 248 -8.10 -11.98 -12.32
N VAL A 249 -8.74 -11.44 -11.28
CA VAL A 249 -8.45 -11.83 -9.90
C VAL A 249 -8.78 -13.31 -9.67
N ALA A 250 -9.95 -13.77 -10.08
CA ALA A 250 -10.32 -15.19 -9.97
C ALA A 250 -9.34 -16.10 -10.74
N TYR A 251 -8.90 -15.70 -11.92
CA TYR A 251 -7.93 -16.44 -12.73
C TYR A 251 -6.58 -16.59 -12.01
N TRP A 252 -6.00 -15.50 -11.51
CA TRP A 252 -4.69 -15.57 -10.86
C TRP A 252 -4.72 -16.25 -9.50
N THR A 253 -5.81 -16.17 -8.78
CA THR A 253 -5.98 -16.76 -7.44
C THR A 253 -6.57 -18.19 -7.45
N ASP A 254 -6.77 -18.80 -8.62
CA ASP A 254 -7.46 -20.09 -8.79
C ASP A 254 -8.86 -20.10 -8.15
N GLY A 255 -9.59 -18.99 -8.26
CA GLY A 255 -10.93 -18.79 -7.73
C GLY A 255 -11.01 -18.62 -6.21
N LYS A 256 -9.89 -18.39 -5.53
CA LYS A 256 -9.85 -18.21 -4.07
C LYS A 256 -10.00 -16.74 -3.67
N GLY A 257 -9.53 -15.82 -4.51
CA GLY A 257 -9.66 -14.39 -4.30
C GLY A 257 -10.94 -13.84 -4.93
N GLN A 258 -11.44 -12.75 -4.35
CA GLN A 258 -12.60 -12.02 -4.84
C GLN A 258 -12.17 -10.56 -5.09
N PHE A 259 -12.28 -10.11 -6.35
CA PHE A 259 -12.06 -8.70 -6.67
C PHE A 259 -13.11 -7.85 -5.96
N VAL A 260 -12.66 -6.86 -5.20
CA VAL A 260 -13.52 -5.88 -4.53
C VAL A 260 -13.03 -4.47 -4.80
N THR A 261 -11.71 -4.27 -4.80
CA THR A 261 -11.11 -2.93 -4.91
C THR A 261 -10.12 -2.82 -6.06
N SER A 262 -10.06 -1.64 -6.67
CA SER A 262 -9.05 -1.28 -7.69
C SER A 262 -8.17 -0.15 -7.14
N ALA A 263 -6.88 -0.42 -7.05
CA ALA A 263 -5.86 0.49 -6.56
C ALA A 263 -4.64 0.52 -7.50
N MET A 264 -3.60 1.27 -7.17
CA MET A 264 -2.49 1.49 -8.12
C MET A 264 -1.12 1.11 -7.54
N GLU A 265 -0.99 0.81 -6.23
CA GLU A 265 0.32 0.74 -5.55
C GLU A 265 0.63 -0.61 -4.89
N ASP A 266 -0.38 -1.44 -4.61
CA ASP A 266 -0.25 -2.57 -3.71
C ASP A 266 0.78 -3.60 -4.18
N THR A 267 0.79 -3.92 -5.48
CA THR A 267 1.74 -4.89 -6.05
C THR A 267 3.16 -4.36 -6.04
N GLY A 268 3.37 -3.07 -6.34
CA GLY A 268 4.68 -2.42 -6.26
C GLY A 268 5.22 -2.39 -4.84
N THR A 269 4.39 -2.01 -3.88
CA THR A 269 4.71 -2.03 -2.44
C THR A 269 5.12 -3.43 -1.99
N PHE A 270 4.27 -4.43 -2.24
CA PHE A 270 4.52 -5.78 -1.75
C PHE A 270 5.68 -6.49 -2.46
N GLN A 271 5.92 -6.19 -3.74
CA GLN A 271 7.11 -6.68 -4.46
C GLN A 271 8.38 -6.17 -3.79
N SER A 272 8.44 -4.90 -3.44
CA SER A 272 9.58 -4.31 -2.73
C SER A 272 9.80 -4.95 -1.37
N LEU A 273 8.73 -5.15 -0.59
CA LEU A 273 8.79 -5.84 0.70
C LEU A 273 9.24 -7.31 0.54
N THR A 274 8.89 -7.96 -0.58
CA THR A 274 9.38 -9.31 -0.89
C THR A 274 10.89 -9.34 -1.12
N TYR A 275 11.45 -8.37 -1.82
CA TYR A 275 12.90 -8.26 -2.01
C TYR A 275 13.62 -7.91 -0.71
N LEU A 276 13.11 -6.97 0.06
CA LEU A 276 13.66 -6.59 1.36
C LEU A 276 13.62 -7.75 2.37
N HIS A 277 12.56 -8.55 2.34
CA HIS A 277 12.44 -9.76 3.15
C HIS A 277 13.54 -10.77 2.84
N SER A 278 13.86 -10.97 1.56
CA SER A 278 14.92 -11.89 1.13
C SER A 278 16.32 -11.50 1.65
N THR A 279 16.49 -10.24 2.05
CA THR A 279 17.74 -9.71 2.64
C THR A 279 17.66 -9.53 4.16
N GLY A 280 16.56 -9.96 4.79
CA GLY A 280 16.36 -9.84 6.23
C GLY A 280 16.08 -8.42 6.75
N LYS A 281 15.73 -7.49 5.87
CA LYS A 281 15.44 -6.09 6.24
C LYS A 281 14.05 -5.90 6.81
N VAL A 282 13.08 -6.70 6.35
CA VAL A 282 11.68 -6.67 6.78
C VAL A 282 11.11 -8.08 6.87
N ASP A 283 9.98 -8.25 7.53
CA ASP A 283 9.17 -9.48 7.44
C ASP A 283 7.93 -9.22 6.60
N LYS A 284 7.90 -9.73 5.36
CA LYS A 284 6.75 -9.57 4.45
C LYS A 284 5.44 -10.20 4.95
N ASN A 285 5.52 -11.08 5.96
CA ASN A 285 4.32 -11.65 6.57
C ASN A 285 3.70 -10.72 7.63
N ARG A 286 4.23 -9.52 7.82
CA ARG A 286 3.72 -8.46 8.68
C ARG A 286 3.08 -7.32 7.87
N VAL A 287 2.54 -7.64 6.71
CA VAL A 287 1.92 -6.65 5.81
C VAL A 287 0.41 -6.81 5.83
N LEU A 288 -0.27 -5.68 5.93
CA LEU A 288 -1.72 -5.52 5.82
C LEU A 288 -2.03 -4.52 4.72
N VAL A 289 -3.06 -4.78 3.95
CA VAL A 289 -3.58 -3.85 2.93
C VAL A 289 -5.04 -3.56 3.21
N LEU A 290 -5.30 -2.29 3.47
CA LEU A 290 -6.61 -1.70 3.70
C LEU A 290 -6.92 -0.73 2.57
N ARG A 291 -7.99 -0.99 1.82
CA ARG A 291 -8.48 -0.08 0.77
C ARG A 291 -9.89 0.38 1.08
N THR A 292 -10.13 1.67 0.90
CA THR A 292 -11.41 2.31 1.24
C THR A 292 -12.03 2.96 0.01
N ALA A 293 -13.32 2.78 -0.16
CA ALA A 293 -14.03 3.05 -1.39
C ALA A 293 -14.29 4.55 -1.61
N SER A 294 -13.54 5.20 -2.49
CA SER A 294 -13.72 6.61 -2.88
C SER A 294 -14.67 6.82 -4.04
N ASN A 295 -14.76 5.84 -4.93
CA ASN A 295 -15.56 5.85 -6.15
C ASN A 295 -15.94 4.43 -6.54
N TYR A 296 -16.85 4.28 -7.50
CA TYR A 296 -17.15 2.98 -8.10
C TYR A 296 -16.30 2.71 -9.34
N THR A 297 -15.96 1.45 -9.59
CA THR A 297 -15.17 1.01 -10.74
C THR A 297 -15.93 1.05 -12.08
N MET A 298 -17.25 1.24 -12.03
CA MET A 298 -18.10 1.34 -13.21
C MET A 298 -19.26 2.31 -12.99
N PRO A 299 -19.89 2.83 -14.06
CA PRO A 299 -21.00 3.77 -13.96
C PRO A 299 -22.27 3.11 -13.40
N PRO A 300 -23.17 3.91 -12.83
CA PRO A 300 -24.52 3.46 -12.50
C PRO A 300 -25.32 3.11 -13.79
N PRO A 301 -26.41 2.33 -13.67
CA PRO A 301 -27.25 1.99 -14.79
C PRO A 301 -27.78 3.24 -15.55
N GLY A 302 -27.69 3.19 -16.86
CA GLY A 302 -28.15 4.27 -17.74
C GLY A 302 -27.12 5.37 -18.02
N MET A 303 -25.97 5.36 -17.41
CA MET A 303 -24.85 6.28 -17.67
C MET A 303 -23.73 5.58 -18.44
N SER A 304 -23.07 6.28 -19.35
CA SER A 304 -21.90 5.74 -20.06
C SER A 304 -20.66 5.79 -19.17
N ALA A 305 -19.71 4.89 -19.42
CA ALA A 305 -18.43 4.86 -18.68
C ALA A 305 -17.67 6.18 -18.82
N ALA A 306 -17.62 6.75 -20.03
CA ALA A 306 -16.95 8.02 -20.28
C ALA A 306 -17.60 9.17 -19.52
N GLU A 307 -18.93 9.26 -19.52
CA GLU A 307 -19.64 10.31 -18.79
C GLU A 307 -19.38 10.22 -17.28
N HIS A 308 -19.42 9.03 -16.71
CA HIS A 308 -19.19 8.82 -15.27
C HIS A 308 -17.75 9.16 -14.90
N LEU A 309 -16.77 8.64 -15.63
CA LEU A 309 -15.36 8.92 -15.37
C LEU A 309 -15.03 10.42 -15.45
N LEU A 310 -15.59 11.13 -16.45
CA LEU A 310 -15.35 12.57 -16.56
C LEU A 310 -15.96 13.37 -15.40
N ARG A 311 -17.07 12.92 -14.83
CA ARG A 311 -17.64 13.52 -13.61
C ARG A 311 -16.76 13.25 -12.38
N GLU A 312 -16.19 12.04 -12.26
CA GLU A 312 -15.26 11.69 -11.19
C GLU A 312 -13.97 12.54 -11.23
N ASN A 313 -13.54 13.00 -12.40
CA ASN A 313 -12.40 13.92 -12.52
C ASN A 313 -12.63 15.30 -11.87
N ASP A 314 -13.90 15.68 -11.66
CA ASP A 314 -14.26 16.90 -10.92
C ASP A 314 -14.22 16.68 -9.38
N GLY A 315 -14.02 15.44 -8.92
CA GLY A 315 -13.89 15.02 -7.53
C GLY A 315 -14.67 13.75 -7.22
N TYR A 316 -14.06 12.86 -6.43
CA TYR A 316 -14.72 11.65 -5.98
C TYR A 316 -15.72 11.94 -4.88
N ALA A 317 -16.97 11.49 -5.04
CA ALA A 317 -18.02 11.68 -4.04
C ALA A 317 -17.67 11.05 -2.68
N GLY A 318 -16.91 9.96 -2.68
CA GLY A 318 -16.49 9.24 -1.48
C GLY A 318 -15.10 9.65 -0.94
N LEU A 319 -14.40 10.66 -1.50
CA LEU A 319 -13.02 10.96 -1.11
C LEU A 319 -12.86 11.20 0.39
N HIS A 320 -13.60 12.15 0.95
CA HIS A 320 -13.48 12.49 2.36
C HIS A 320 -13.85 11.31 3.26
N ALA A 321 -14.95 10.62 2.98
CA ALA A 321 -15.39 9.46 3.76
C ALA A 321 -14.41 8.29 3.67
N SER A 322 -13.79 8.06 2.50
CA SER A 322 -12.80 7.00 2.32
C SER A 322 -11.50 7.29 3.05
N VAL A 323 -11.00 8.52 3.01
CA VAL A 323 -9.81 8.94 3.77
C VAL A 323 -10.05 8.80 5.29
N GLU A 324 -11.21 9.24 5.78
CA GLU A 324 -11.60 9.07 7.18
C GLU A 324 -11.75 7.58 7.56
N ALA A 325 -12.32 6.76 6.67
CA ALA A 325 -12.44 5.32 6.88
C ALA A 325 -11.07 4.64 6.95
N ALA A 326 -10.13 4.99 6.07
CA ALA A 326 -8.76 4.44 6.07
C ALA A 326 -8.05 4.72 7.40
N TYR A 327 -8.14 5.95 7.90
CA TYR A 327 -7.61 6.29 9.21
C TYR A 327 -8.33 5.54 10.33
N ARG A 328 -9.66 5.58 10.37
CA ARG A 328 -10.48 5.01 11.45
C ARG A 328 -10.29 3.50 11.59
N MET A 329 -10.25 2.78 10.47
CA MET A 329 -9.99 1.33 10.48
C MET A 329 -8.55 1.02 10.83
N GLY A 330 -7.63 1.68 10.13
CA GLY A 330 -6.21 1.43 10.28
C GLY A 330 -5.70 1.82 11.66
N SER A 331 -6.21 2.89 12.29
CA SER A 331 -5.77 3.31 13.62
C SER A 331 -6.11 2.28 14.71
N VAL A 332 -7.25 1.60 14.62
CA VAL A 332 -7.60 0.49 15.53
C VAL A 332 -6.55 -0.61 15.49
N VAL A 333 -6.09 -0.98 14.29
CA VAL A 333 -5.04 -1.98 14.10
C VAL A 333 -3.68 -1.48 14.59
N VAL A 334 -3.32 -0.24 14.26
CA VAL A 334 -2.05 0.37 14.70
C VAL A 334 -1.98 0.47 16.22
N GLU A 335 -3.05 0.94 16.88
CA GLU A 335 -3.12 1.08 18.33
C GLU A 335 -3.00 -0.28 19.03
N GLU A 336 -3.64 -1.32 18.52
CA GLU A 336 -3.55 -2.68 19.05
C GLU A 336 -2.12 -3.24 18.89
N LEU A 337 -1.50 -3.07 17.72
CA LEU A 337 -0.11 -3.51 17.48
C LEU A 337 0.89 -2.79 18.37
N VAL A 338 0.75 -1.47 18.51
CA VAL A 338 1.63 -0.65 19.37
C VAL A 338 1.42 -0.97 20.84
N GLY A 339 0.15 -1.10 21.27
CA GLY A 339 -0.22 -1.34 22.67
C GLY A 339 0.25 -2.70 23.19
N LYS A 340 0.37 -3.69 22.32
CA LYS A 340 0.85 -5.04 22.65
C LYS A 340 2.21 -5.36 22.01
N TRP A 341 3.04 -4.33 21.77
CA TRP A 341 4.30 -4.47 21.06
C TRP A 341 5.23 -5.52 21.66
N ASP A 342 5.31 -5.61 22.99
CA ASP A 342 6.15 -6.60 23.68
C ASP A 342 5.84 -8.05 23.29
N ILE A 343 4.61 -8.30 22.82
CA ILE A 343 4.16 -9.60 22.34
C ILE A 343 4.27 -9.66 20.81
N TYR A 344 3.69 -8.68 20.14
CA TYR A 344 3.55 -8.68 18.67
C TYR A 344 4.87 -8.42 17.94
N ARG A 345 5.89 -7.94 18.64
CA ARG A 345 7.25 -7.87 18.11
C ARG A 345 7.78 -9.26 17.73
N GLU A 346 7.57 -10.24 18.59
CA GLU A 346 8.08 -11.62 18.37
C GLU A 346 7.02 -12.55 17.75
N HIS A 347 5.76 -12.37 18.12
CA HIS A 347 4.66 -13.24 17.72
C HIS A 347 3.59 -12.46 16.99
N ARG A 348 3.37 -12.80 15.71
CA ARG A 348 2.31 -12.14 14.93
C ARG A 348 0.91 -12.52 15.43
N PRO A 349 -0.07 -11.58 15.43
CA PRO A 349 -1.46 -11.93 15.70
C PRO A 349 -2.06 -12.79 14.55
N PRO A 350 -3.15 -13.56 14.83
CA PRO A 350 -3.67 -13.79 16.16
C PRO A 350 -2.70 -14.66 16.98
N LEU A 351 -2.63 -14.40 18.26
CA LEU A 351 -1.89 -15.30 19.14
C LEU A 351 -2.64 -16.62 19.22
N THR A 352 -1.99 -17.72 18.90
CA THR A 352 -2.58 -19.04 19.13
C THR A 352 -2.80 -19.26 20.61
N PRO A 353 -4.00 -19.70 21.07
CA PRO A 353 -4.28 -19.92 22.48
C PRO A 353 -3.35 -20.96 23.11
#